data_a6c8df0da7a05cf3821d29478b273097
#
_entry.id   a6c8df0da7a05cf3821d29478b273097
#
_cell.length_a   1.000
_cell.length_b   1.000
_cell.length_c   1.000
_cell.angle_alpha   90.00
_cell.angle_beta   90.00
_cell.angle_gamma   90.00
#
_symmetry.space_group_name_H-M   'P 1'
#
loop_
_entity.id
_entity.type
_entity.pdbx_description
1 polymer ?
#
loop_
_entity_poly.entity_id
_entity_poly.type
_entity_poly.pdbx_seq_one_letter_code
_entity_poly.pdbx_strand_id
1 'polypeptide(L)'
;MRYINCLNNISAKGTDLLGSDYQLTDDIAQASGVLVRSAAMHDMDLPESLLAVARAGAGVNNIPLDKCAEAGVVVFNTPGANANAVKELVLCGMLLASRGILPGAAWCREHADSPTIGKDAEKAKKAFAGQEIFGKTLGVIGLGAIGALVANAA
;
A
#
# COMPACT_ATOMS: atom_id res chain seq x y z
N MET A 1 14.98 -28.05 8.34
CA MET A 1 14.00 -27.02 8.76
C MET A 1 14.66 -25.65 8.61
N ARG A 2 14.03 -24.72 7.91
CA ARG A 2 14.52 -23.32 7.76
C ARG A 2 13.55 -22.38 8.45
N TYR A 3 14.06 -21.36 9.12
CA TYR A 3 13.24 -20.40 9.85
C TYR A 3 13.05 -19.12 9.05
N ILE A 4 11.82 -18.61 9.03
CA ILE A 4 11.43 -17.37 8.36
C ILE A 4 10.93 -16.38 9.40
N ASN A 5 11.56 -15.22 9.47
CA ASN A 5 11.12 -14.12 10.33
C ASN A 5 10.28 -13.11 9.54
N CYS A 6 9.19 -12.64 10.14
CA CYS A 6 8.32 -11.61 9.57
C CYS A 6 8.49 -10.31 10.35
N LEU A 7 9.22 -9.34 9.81
CA LEU A 7 9.45 -8.04 10.46
C LEU A 7 8.22 -7.12 10.51
N ASN A 8 7.17 -7.47 9.75
CA ASN A 8 5.88 -6.79 9.75
C ASN A 8 4.77 -7.82 9.76
N ASN A 9 3.54 -7.36 9.95
CA ASN A 9 2.39 -8.20 9.71
C ASN A 9 2.30 -8.57 8.21
N ILE A 10 2.73 -9.76 7.87
CA ILE A 10 2.63 -10.36 6.54
C ILE A 10 1.33 -11.19 6.50
N SER A 11 0.59 -11.09 5.39
CA SER A 11 -0.67 -11.80 5.24
C SER A 11 -0.48 -13.31 5.34
N ALA A 12 -1.34 -13.99 6.10
CA ALA A 12 -1.38 -15.44 6.20
C ALA A 12 -1.51 -16.12 4.83
N LYS A 13 -2.20 -15.49 3.86
CA LYS A 13 -2.26 -15.98 2.48
C LYS A 13 -0.89 -16.17 1.82
N GLY A 14 0.12 -15.41 2.27
CA GLY A 14 1.50 -15.57 1.80
C GLY A 14 2.28 -16.58 2.63
N THR A 15 2.17 -16.50 3.96
CA THR A 15 2.90 -17.41 4.85
C THR A 15 2.39 -18.85 4.80
N ASP A 16 1.10 -19.06 4.53
CA ASP A 16 0.49 -20.40 4.36
C ASP A 16 0.98 -21.13 3.10
N LEU A 17 1.64 -20.42 2.18
CA LEU A 17 2.29 -21.03 1.00
C LEU A 17 3.67 -21.62 1.31
N LEU A 18 4.21 -21.36 2.50
CA LEU A 18 5.46 -21.96 2.93
C LEU A 18 5.26 -23.47 3.15
N GLY A 19 6.09 -24.27 2.49
CA GLY A 19 6.05 -25.72 2.65
C GLY A 19 6.54 -26.19 4.03
N SER A 20 6.41 -27.49 4.30
CA SER A 20 6.78 -28.13 5.58
C SER A 20 8.24 -27.98 5.99
N ASP A 21 9.11 -27.59 5.05
CA ASP A 21 10.54 -27.35 5.30
C ASP A 21 10.82 -25.97 5.95
N TYR A 22 9.77 -25.13 6.09
CA TYR A 22 9.86 -23.79 6.64
C TYR A 22 9.00 -23.65 7.89
N GLN A 23 9.48 -22.87 8.84
CA GLN A 23 8.77 -22.53 10.07
C GLN A 23 8.91 -21.01 10.34
N LEU A 24 7.83 -20.37 10.78
CA LEU A 24 7.90 -18.98 11.23
C LEU A 24 8.59 -18.89 12.58
N THR A 25 9.37 -17.83 12.77
CA THR A 25 10.06 -17.51 14.03
C THR A 25 10.00 -16.02 14.32
N ASP A 26 9.88 -15.66 15.59
CA ASP A 26 10.02 -14.27 16.04
C ASP A 26 11.50 -13.90 16.32
N ASP A 27 12.39 -14.88 16.38
CA ASP A 27 13.82 -14.68 16.61
C ASP A 27 14.56 -14.55 15.27
N ILE A 28 14.96 -13.32 14.96
CA ILE A 28 15.71 -13.03 13.72
C ILE A 28 17.07 -13.70 13.69
N ALA A 29 17.69 -13.96 14.85
CA ALA A 29 19.03 -14.59 14.91
C ALA A 29 19.04 -16.02 14.35
N GLN A 30 17.88 -16.69 14.36
CA GLN A 30 17.72 -18.03 13.78
C GLN A 30 17.23 -18.01 12.33
N ALA A 31 16.86 -16.84 11.81
CA ALA A 31 16.21 -16.75 10.52
C ALA A 31 17.16 -17.08 9.36
N SER A 32 16.70 -17.93 8.45
CA SER A 32 17.32 -18.15 7.14
C SER A 32 16.70 -17.28 6.06
N GLY A 33 15.53 -16.71 6.31
CA GLY A 33 14.84 -15.77 5.43
C GLY A 33 14.04 -14.75 6.22
N VAL A 34 13.92 -13.54 5.67
CA VAL A 34 13.15 -12.45 6.24
C VAL A 34 12.07 -12.01 5.25
N LEU A 35 10.83 -11.91 5.72
CA LEU A 35 9.74 -11.25 5.02
C LEU A 35 9.53 -9.87 5.62
N VAL A 36 9.61 -8.83 4.80
CA VAL A 36 9.48 -7.45 5.24
C VAL A 36 8.55 -6.65 4.34
N ARG A 37 7.85 -5.67 4.89
CA ARG A 37 7.03 -4.71 4.14
C ARG A 37 7.55 -3.29 4.30
N SER A 38 7.52 -2.75 5.50
CA SER A 38 7.86 -1.35 5.78
C SER A 38 8.87 -1.16 6.91
N ALA A 39 9.22 -2.20 7.66
CA ALA A 39 10.23 -2.10 8.70
C ALA A 39 11.59 -1.69 8.10
N ALA A 40 12.29 -0.77 8.77
CA ALA A 40 13.64 -0.39 8.40
C ALA A 40 14.62 -1.47 8.88
N MET A 41 15.53 -1.88 8.01
CA MET A 41 16.53 -2.90 8.30
C MET A 41 17.96 -2.34 8.38
N HIS A 42 18.15 -1.03 8.20
CA HIS A 42 19.48 -0.41 8.11
C HIS A 42 20.31 -0.58 9.38
N ASP A 43 19.67 -0.50 10.54
CA ASP A 43 20.33 -0.60 11.85
C ASP A 43 20.28 -2.03 12.43
N MET A 44 19.78 -3.00 11.64
CA MET A 44 19.68 -4.39 12.09
C MET A 44 20.96 -5.16 11.79
N ASP A 45 21.36 -6.01 12.72
CA ASP A 45 22.40 -7.00 12.45
C ASP A 45 21.79 -8.14 11.63
N LEU A 46 22.49 -8.48 10.54
CA LEU A 46 22.11 -9.60 9.69
C LEU A 46 22.77 -10.87 10.25
N PRO A 47 21.99 -11.90 10.67
CA PRO A 47 22.58 -13.13 11.18
C PRO A 47 23.30 -13.89 10.06
N GLU A 48 24.34 -14.61 10.38
CA GLU A 48 25.10 -15.44 9.43
C GLU A 48 24.22 -16.53 8.75
N SER A 49 23.14 -16.93 9.40
CA SER A 49 22.16 -17.89 8.87
C SER A 49 21.25 -17.29 7.77
N LEU A 50 21.21 -15.95 7.62
CA LEU A 50 20.31 -15.27 6.69
C LEU A 50 20.78 -15.46 5.24
N LEU A 51 19.89 -16.01 4.42
CA LEU A 51 20.15 -16.27 3.00
C LEU A 51 19.37 -15.32 2.09
N ALA A 52 18.20 -14.87 2.53
CA ALA A 52 17.33 -14.07 1.69
C ALA A 52 16.47 -13.08 2.49
N VAL A 53 16.20 -11.94 1.87
CA VAL A 53 15.19 -10.96 2.31
C VAL A 53 14.17 -10.79 1.18
N ALA A 54 12.89 -10.96 1.47
CA ALA A 54 11.84 -10.72 0.49
C ALA A 54 10.91 -9.60 0.94
N ARG A 55 10.80 -8.55 0.10
CA ARG A 55 9.95 -7.41 0.38
C ARG A 55 8.57 -7.55 -0.26
N ALA A 56 7.52 -7.47 0.57
CA ALA A 56 6.14 -7.32 0.11
C ALA A 56 5.91 -5.88 -0.36
N GLY A 57 6.47 -5.51 -1.52
CA GLY A 57 6.39 -4.19 -2.13
C GLY A 57 7.46 -3.96 -3.20
N ALA A 58 7.31 -2.88 -3.98
CA ALA A 58 8.18 -2.60 -5.12
C ALA A 58 9.52 -1.94 -4.73
N GLY A 59 9.49 -0.94 -3.84
CA GLY A 59 10.70 -0.24 -3.40
C GLY A 59 11.54 -1.10 -2.47
N VAL A 60 12.81 -0.79 -2.31
CA VAL A 60 13.75 -1.51 -1.40
C VAL A 60 14.53 -0.56 -0.51
N ASN A 61 14.08 0.68 -0.41
CA ASN A 61 14.73 1.76 0.32
C ASN A 61 14.82 1.53 1.85
N ASN A 62 14.09 0.58 2.38
CA ASN A 62 14.13 0.18 3.79
C ASN A 62 15.05 -1.03 4.05
N ILE A 63 15.72 -1.54 3.02
CA ILE A 63 16.62 -2.70 3.10
C ILE A 63 18.05 -2.21 2.77
N PRO A 64 19.06 -2.53 3.59
CA PRO A 64 20.46 -2.16 3.34
C PRO A 64 21.08 -3.08 2.26
N LEU A 65 20.87 -2.73 0.97
CA LEU A 65 21.26 -3.58 -0.16
C LEU A 65 22.76 -3.89 -0.17
N ASP A 66 23.61 -2.91 0.09
CA ASP A 66 25.06 -3.09 0.10
C ASP A 66 25.47 -4.07 1.22
N LYS A 67 24.95 -3.88 2.43
CA LYS A 67 25.20 -4.79 3.56
C LYS A 67 24.70 -6.21 3.27
N CYS A 68 23.53 -6.34 2.62
CA CYS A 68 23.02 -7.64 2.19
C CYS A 68 23.94 -8.29 1.15
N ALA A 69 24.39 -7.53 0.16
CA ALA A 69 25.30 -8.04 -0.88
C ALA A 69 26.65 -8.50 -0.30
N GLU A 70 27.24 -7.73 0.60
CA GLU A 70 28.48 -8.09 1.30
C GLU A 70 28.33 -9.36 2.13
N ALA A 71 27.17 -9.55 2.76
CA ALA A 71 26.83 -10.75 3.53
C ALA A 71 26.37 -11.94 2.67
N GLY A 72 26.28 -11.79 1.34
CA GLY A 72 25.77 -12.85 0.45
C GLY A 72 24.27 -13.11 0.55
N VAL A 73 23.51 -12.14 1.08
CA VAL A 73 22.05 -12.24 1.26
C VAL A 73 21.33 -11.74 0.01
N VAL A 74 20.49 -12.58 -0.59
CA VAL A 74 19.72 -12.22 -1.78
C VAL A 74 18.48 -11.38 -1.37
N VAL A 75 18.24 -10.28 -2.09
CA VAL A 75 17.07 -9.43 -1.84
C VAL A 75 16.06 -9.53 -2.99
N PHE A 76 14.82 -9.86 -2.65
CA PHE A 76 13.68 -9.93 -3.57
C PHE A 76 12.68 -8.82 -3.26
N ASN A 77 11.98 -8.36 -4.30
CA ASN A 77 10.86 -7.44 -4.19
C ASN A 77 9.69 -7.89 -5.07
N THR A 78 8.54 -7.22 -4.94
CA THR A 78 7.31 -7.55 -5.70
C THR A 78 6.81 -6.35 -6.50
N PRO A 79 7.52 -5.93 -7.57
CA PRO A 79 7.13 -4.78 -8.36
C PRO A 79 5.80 -5.03 -9.09
N GLY A 80 4.92 -4.02 -9.06
CA GLY A 80 3.62 -4.06 -9.74
C GLY A 80 2.50 -4.84 -9.04
N ALA A 81 2.79 -5.58 -7.97
CA ALA A 81 1.78 -6.42 -7.31
C ALA A 81 0.55 -5.64 -6.79
N ASN A 82 0.73 -4.39 -6.37
CA ASN A 82 -0.33 -3.51 -5.89
C ASN A 82 -0.72 -2.41 -6.90
N ALA A 83 -0.21 -2.44 -8.13
CA ALA A 83 -0.34 -1.33 -9.07
C ALA A 83 -1.81 -1.02 -9.41
N ASN A 84 -2.64 -2.04 -9.61
CA ASN A 84 -4.07 -1.85 -9.86
C ASN A 84 -4.80 -1.23 -8.65
N ALA A 85 -4.52 -1.72 -7.44
CA ALA A 85 -5.16 -1.17 -6.23
C ALA A 85 -4.80 0.30 -6.01
N VAL A 86 -3.54 0.68 -6.28
CA VAL A 86 -3.10 2.08 -6.20
C VAL A 86 -3.79 2.92 -7.27
N LYS A 87 -3.91 2.44 -8.51
CA LYS A 87 -4.66 3.12 -9.58
C LYS A 87 -6.10 3.42 -9.13
N GLU A 88 -6.80 2.44 -8.58
CA GLU A 88 -8.18 2.61 -8.10
C GLU A 88 -8.28 3.68 -7.01
N LEU A 89 -7.33 3.69 -6.08
CA LEU A 89 -7.28 4.71 -5.03
C LEU A 89 -6.98 6.12 -5.58
N VAL A 90 -6.13 6.22 -6.61
CA VAL A 90 -5.87 7.50 -7.30
C VAL A 90 -7.15 8.02 -7.96
N LEU A 91 -7.89 7.18 -8.71
CA LEU A 91 -9.16 7.57 -9.33
C LEU A 91 -10.18 8.01 -8.28
N CYS A 92 -10.28 7.28 -7.17
CA CYS A 92 -11.10 7.67 -6.03
C CYS A 92 -10.68 9.05 -5.49
N GLY A 93 -9.38 9.26 -5.27
CA GLY A 93 -8.85 10.54 -4.81
C GLY A 93 -9.16 11.71 -5.75
N MET A 94 -9.05 11.50 -7.06
CA MET A 94 -9.41 12.50 -8.07
C MET A 94 -10.90 12.90 -7.97
N LEU A 95 -11.80 11.93 -7.83
CA LEU A 95 -13.23 12.18 -7.67
C LEU A 95 -13.53 12.89 -6.34
N LEU A 96 -12.91 12.47 -5.25
CA LEU A 96 -13.05 13.11 -3.94
C LEU A 96 -12.53 14.54 -3.92
N ALA A 97 -11.42 14.82 -4.64
CA ALA A 97 -10.85 16.16 -4.73
C ALA A 97 -11.69 17.11 -5.58
N SER A 98 -12.37 16.60 -6.62
CA SER A 98 -13.18 17.42 -7.54
C SER A 98 -14.61 17.62 -7.08
N ARG A 99 -15.14 16.76 -6.22
CA ARG A 99 -16.54 16.77 -5.74
C ARG A 99 -16.58 16.88 -4.22
N GLY A 100 -17.53 17.59 -3.69
CA GLY A 100 -17.73 17.79 -2.24
C GLY A 100 -18.28 16.55 -1.51
N ILE A 101 -17.77 15.35 -1.81
CA ILE A 101 -18.31 14.08 -1.26
C ILE A 101 -18.08 13.99 0.24
N LEU A 102 -16.86 14.24 0.71
CA LEU A 102 -16.52 14.14 2.14
C LEU A 102 -17.27 15.19 3.00
N PRO A 103 -17.25 16.51 2.65
CA PRO A 103 -18.04 17.49 3.37
C PRO A 103 -19.54 17.24 3.26
N GLY A 104 -20.05 16.74 2.14
CA GLY A 104 -21.45 16.36 2.00
C GLY A 104 -21.84 15.20 2.91
N ALA A 105 -21.01 14.17 3.01
CA ALA A 105 -21.21 13.05 3.93
C ALA A 105 -21.12 13.47 5.41
N ALA A 106 -20.25 14.43 5.75
CA ALA A 106 -20.20 15.01 7.09
C ALA A 106 -21.48 15.76 7.41
N TRP A 107 -21.93 16.63 6.49
CA TRP A 107 -23.17 17.37 6.63
C TRP A 107 -24.39 16.45 6.86
N CYS A 108 -24.48 15.35 6.10
CA CYS A 108 -25.57 14.37 6.27
C CYS A 108 -25.57 13.74 7.66
N ARG A 109 -24.38 13.44 8.21
CA ARG A 109 -24.26 12.89 9.57
C ARG A 109 -24.66 13.89 10.65
N GLU A 110 -24.25 15.14 10.51
CA GLU A 110 -24.59 16.22 11.44
C GLU A 110 -26.08 16.55 11.49
N HIS A 111 -26.79 16.29 10.38
CA HIS A 111 -28.21 16.62 10.24
C HIS A 111 -29.11 15.38 10.19
N ALA A 112 -28.58 14.19 10.55
CA ALA A 112 -29.31 12.91 10.44
C ALA A 112 -30.64 12.90 11.19
N ASP A 113 -30.71 13.59 12.33
CA ASP A 113 -31.92 13.65 13.19
C ASP A 113 -32.88 14.79 12.82
N SER A 114 -32.61 15.57 11.76
CA SER A 114 -33.49 16.65 11.32
C SER A 114 -34.80 16.10 10.76
N PRO A 115 -35.96 16.50 11.27
CA PRO A 115 -37.27 16.08 10.75
C PRO A 115 -37.54 16.61 9.32
N THR A 116 -36.72 17.56 8.85
CA THR A 116 -36.81 18.18 7.53
C THR A 116 -35.63 17.89 6.63
N ILE A 117 -34.84 16.85 6.94
CA ILE A 117 -33.59 16.51 6.27
C ILE A 117 -33.67 16.53 4.72
N GLY A 118 -34.77 16.06 4.14
CA GLY A 118 -34.95 16.06 2.70
C GLY A 118 -35.01 17.48 2.10
N LYS A 119 -35.69 18.42 2.77
CA LYS A 119 -35.72 19.83 2.33
C LYS A 119 -34.42 20.56 2.57
N ASP A 120 -33.74 20.22 3.68
CA ASP A 120 -32.48 20.83 4.06
C ASP A 120 -31.35 20.35 3.12
N ALA A 121 -31.36 19.07 2.73
CA ALA A 121 -30.44 18.51 1.75
C ALA A 121 -30.57 19.18 0.37
N GLU A 122 -31.80 19.44 -0.09
CA GLU A 122 -32.03 20.17 -1.35
C GLU A 122 -31.43 21.59 -1.35
N LYS A 123 -31.44 22.26 -0.21
CA LYS A 123 -30.80 23.58 -0.07
C LYS A 123 -29.26 23.48 0.02
N ALA A 124 -28.79 22.49 0.77
CA ALA A 124 -27.36 22.32 1.05
C ALA A 124 -26.56 21.75 -0.13
N LYS A 125 -27.18 20.92 -0.99
CA LYS A 125 -26.49 20.18 -2.06
C LYS A 125 -25.60 21.03 -2.98
N LYS A 126 -25.98 22.30 -3.19
CA LYS A 126 -25.18 23.22 -4.03
C LYS A 126 -23.78 23.50 -3.48
N ALA A 127 -23.61 23.45 -2.15
CA ALA A 127 -22.32 23.65 -1.50
C ALA A 127 -21.34 22.49 -1.75
N PHE A 128 -21.86 21.31 -2.12
CA PHE A 128 -21.09 20.08 -2.31
C PHE A 128 -20.98 19.64 -3.77
N ALA A 129 -21.50 20.40 -4.72
CA ALA A 129 -21.56 20.02 -6.14
C ALA A 129 -20.17 19.75 -6.76
N GLY A 130 -19.20 20.62 -6.52
CA GLY A 130 -17.87 20.53 -7.10
C GLY A 130 -17.87 20.65 -8.63
N GLN A 131 -16.86 20.08 -9.29
CA GLN A 131 -16.68 20.09 -10.74
C GLN A 131 -16.51 18.68 -11.29
N GLU A 132 -16.91 18.47 -12.54
CA GLU A 132 -16.60 17.23 -13.25
C GLU A 132 -15.12 17.17 -13.61
N ILE A 133 -14.56 15.97 -13.63
CA ILE A 133 -13.19 15.74 -14.12
C ILE A 133 -13.16 15.56 -15.65
N PHE A 134 -14.30 15.32 -16.27
CA PHE A 134 -14.42 15.20 -17.71
C PHE A 134 -13.89 16.45 -18.43
N GLY A 135 -13.11 16.25 -19.49
CA GLY A 135 -12.49 17.34 -20.25
C GLY A 135 -11.31 18.03 -19.55
N LYS A 136 -10.90 17.56 -18.38
CA LYS A 136 -9.69 18.06 -17.69
C LYS A 136 -8.45 17.34 -18.23
N THR A 137 -7.28 17.93 -18.02
CA THR A 137 -6.00 17.32 -18.37
C THR A 137 -5.32 16.80 -17.13
N LEU A 138 -4.96 15.52 -17.13
CA LEU A 138 -4.20 14.87 -16.07
C LEU A 138 -2.70 14.89 -16.42
N GLY A 139 -1.88 15.46 -15.55
CA GLY A 139 -0.43 15.31 -15.60
C GLY A 139 0.02 14.12 -14.78
N VAL A 140 0.79 13.21 -15.38
CA VAL A 140 1.36 12.03 -14.69
C VAL A 140 2.87 12.11 -14.71
N ILE A 141 3.48 12.19 -13.53
CA ILE A 141 4.94 12.20 -13.37
C ILE A 141 5.40 10.77 -13.08
N GLY A 142 6.06 10.14 -14.07
CA GLY A 142 6.51 8.76 -14.03
C GLY A 142 5.48 7.77 -14.57
N LEU A 143 5.78 7.17 -15.73
CA LEU A 143 4.95 6.16 -16.39
C LEU A 143 5.42 4.73 -16.09
N GLY A 144 5.71 4.45 -14.83
CA GLY A 144 5.96 3.08 -14.35
C GLY A 144 4.67 2.26 -14.24
N ALA A 145 4.72 1.13 -13.54
CA ALA A 145 3.61 0.18 -13.43
C ALA A 145 2.28 0.83 -12.95
N ILE A 146 2.35 1.81 -12.07
CA ILE A 146 1.16 2.52 -11.55
C ILE A 146 0.77 3.66 -12.49
N GLY A 147 1.73 4.54 -12.86
CA GLY A 147 1.45 5.72 -13.66
C GLY A 147 0.84 5.40 -15.02
N ALA A 148 1.30 4.35 -15.68
CA ALA A 148 0.72 3.88 -16.94
C ALA A 148 -0.74 3.41 -16.77
N LEU A 149 -1.05 2.69 -15.69
CA LEU A 149 -2.43 2.26 -15.41
C LEU A 149 -3.34 3.45 -15.11
N VAL A 150 -2.86 4.44 -14.36
CA VAL A 150 -3.62 5.67 -14.07
C VAL A 150 -3.87 6.45 -15.34
N ALA A 151 -2.83 6.69 -16.17
CA ALA A 151 -2.96 7.43 -17.41
C ALA A 151 -3.92 6.80 -18.41
N ASN A 152 -3.98 5.46 -18.45
CA ASN A 152 -4.90 4.73 -19.35
C ASN A 152 -6.34 4.66 -18.83
N ALA A 153 -6.56 4.87 -17.52
CA ALA A 153 -7.87 4.77 -16.90
C ALA A 153 -8.56 6.13 -16.68
N ALA A 154 -7.81 7.23 -16.76
CA ALA A 154 -8.31 8.59 -16.62
C ALA A 154 -8.61 9.22 -18.00
#